data_7fd2435b31d573a0bd1f22c98ea9c6eb
#
_entry.id   7fd2435b31d573a0bd1f22c98ea9c6eb
#
_cell.length_a   1.000
_cell.length_b   1.000
_cell.length_c   1.000
_cell.angle_alpha   90.00
_cell.angle_beta   90.00
_cell.angle_gamma   90.00
#
_symmetry.space_group_name_H-M   'P 1'
#
loop_
_entity.id
_entity.type
_entity.pdbx_description
1 polymer ?
#
loop_
_entity_poly.entity_id
_entity_poly.type
_entity_poly.pdbx_seq_one_letter_code
_entity_poly.pdbx_strand_id
1 'polypeptide(L)'
;MMHLLKKILRIVKIDSNVFAEIEKEKSSLFQGFIIVLLTAFSNALIARQYLFSGHSAYEVPVLILIFMWVFLNWYVLSHIINFLCCKIFSDGKKLNKKKSVLKLIGFSYSPELAKFVILFFPNFLQVISLGTFIWVITCQALATKIIFNYKSFLKSLGIVILSYILQILIVIIFVILIYNFF
;
A
#
# COMPACT_ATOMS: atom_id res chain seq x y z
N MET A 1 -8.47 -20.35 0.99
CA MET A 1 -9.22 -19.14 0.65
C MET A 1 -9.99 -18.54 1.84
N MET A 2 -10.77 -19.30 2.60
CA MET A 2 -11.46 -18.81 3.80
C MET A 2 -10.54 -18.13 4.83
N HIS A 3 -9.31 -18.58 4.98
CA HIS A 3 -8.35 -18.01 5.92
C HIS A 3 -7.88 -16.59 5.51
N LEU A 4 -7.72 -16.31 4.20
CA LEU A 4 -7.31 -14.98 3.70
C LEU A 4 -8.41 -13.94 3.91
N LEU A 5 -9.66 -14.25 3.54
CA LEU A 5 -10.81 -13.35 3.74
C LEU A 5 -11.00 -12.98 5.23
N LYS A 6 -10.83 -13.95 6.14
CA LYS A 6 -10.91 -13.69 7.57
C LYS A 6 -9.84 -12.68 8.03
N LYS A 7 -8.60 -12.79 7.51
CA LYS A 7 -7.52 -11.83 7.79
C LYS A 7 -7.83 -10.44 7.24
N ILE A 8 -8.31 -10.35 6.00
CA ILE A 8 -8.72 -9.09 5.38
C ILE A 8 -9.77 -8.39 6.24
N LEU A 9 -10.83 -9.10 6.65
CA LEU A 9 -11.89 -8.54 7.49
C LEU A 9 -11.38 -8.06 8.85
N ARG A 10 -10.42 -8.77 9.46
CA ARG A 10 -9.81 -8.36 10.73
C ARG A 10 -8.94 -7.12 10.55
N ILE A 11 -8.20 -6.99 9.45
CA ILE A 11 -7.41 -5.80 9.14
C ILE A 11 -8.32 -4.59 8.91
N VAL A 12 -9.38 -4.78 8.14
CA VAL A 12 -10.40 -3.74 7.92
C VAL A 12 -11.02 -3.27 9.24
N LYS A 13 -11.15 -4.14 10.24
CA LYS A 13 -11.58 -3.79 11.62
C LYS A 13 -10.46 -3.24 12.51
N ILE A 14 -9.26 -3.03 11.96
CA ILE A 14 -8.08 -2.49 12.69
C ILE A 14 -7.66 -3.40 13.86
N ASP A 15 -7.84 -4.72 13.73
CA ASP A 15 -7.37 -5.68 14.73
C ASP A 15 -5.84 -5.79 14.66
N SER A 16 -5.16 -5.20 15.65
CA SER A 16 -3.70 -5.19 15.70
C SER A 16 -3.09 -6.60 15.85
N ASN A 17 -3.79 -7.54 16.47
CA ASN A 17 -3.27 -8.89 16.71
C ASN A 17 -3.08 -9.68 15.40
N VAL A 18 -3.90 -9.41 14.39
CA VAL A 18 -3.78 -10.07 13.09
C VAL A 18 -2.45 -9.79 12.42
N PHE A 19 -1.87 -8.61 12.60
CA PHE A 19 -0.56 -8.27 12.02
C PHE A 19 0.58 -9.11 12.64
N ALA A 20 0.51 -9.40 13.95
CA ALA A 20 1.48 -10.28 14.61
C ALA A 20 1.35 -11.75 14.15
N GLU A 21 0.12 -12.22 13.88
CA GLU A 21 -0.13 -13.53 13.29
C GLU A 21 0.44 -13.63 11.88
N ILE A 22 0.18 -12.63 11.03
CA ILE A 22 0.66 -12.56 9.64
C ILE A 22 2.20 -12.52 9.59
N GLU A 23 2.86 -11.80 10.51
CA GLU A 23 4.33 -11.73 10.54
C GLU A 23 4.96 -13.12 10.67
N LYS A 24 4.39 -13.98 11.51
CA LYS A 24 4.91 -15.34 11.79
C LYS A 24 4.64 -16.32 10.66
N GLU A 25 3.63 -16.12 9.85
CA GLU A 25 3.20 -17.08 8.82
C GLU A 25 4.07 -16.99 7.55
N LYS A 26 4.54 -18.15 7.07
CA LYS A 26 5.42 -18.22 5.88
C LYS A 26 4.70 -17.87 4.58
N SER A 27 3.43 -18.28 4.42
CA SER A 27 2.62 -18.06 3.21
C SER A 27 2.10 -16.63 3.06
N SER A 28 2.22 -15.80 4.09
CA SER A 28 1.61 -14.47 4.11
C SER A 28 2.21 -13.48 3.10
N LEU A 29 3.45 -13.69 2.63
CA LEU A 29 4.00 -12.84 1.56
C LEU A 29 3.19 -12.99 0.27
N PHE A 30 2.87 -14.20 -0.12
CA PHE A 30 2.05 -14.47 -1.31
C PHE A 30 0.61 -13.96 -1.14
N GLN A 31 0.06 -14.11 0.06
CA GLN A 31 -1.27 -13.57 0.38
C GLN A 31 -1.30 -12.03 0.30
N GLY A 32 -0.27 -11.35 0.82
CA GLY A 32 -0.12 -9.89 0.69
C GLY A 32 0.01 -9.45 -0.77
N PHE A 33 0.77 -10.21 -1.59
CA PHE A 33 0.87 -9.98 -3.02
C PHE A 33 -0.50 -10.08 -3.72
N ILE A 34 -1.32 -11.09 -3.39
CA ILE A 34 -2.68 -11.22 -3.93
C ILE A 34 -3.53 -9.99 -3.60
N ILE A 35 -3.45 -9.47 -2.38
CA ILE A 35 -4.20 -8.26 -1.99
C ILE A 35 -3.77 -7.06 -2.84
N VAL A 36 -2.45 -6.86 -3.01
CA VAL A 36 -1.92 -5.78 -3.86
C VAL A 36 -2.36 -5.95 -5.31
N LEU A 37 -2.38 -7.19 -5.82
CA LEU A 37 -2.88 -7.50 -7.17
C LEU A 37 -4.35 -7.13 -7.33
N LEU A 38 -5.21 -7.51 -6.38
CA LEU A 38 -6.63 -7.15 -6.40
C LEU A 38 -6.82 -5.62 -6.31
N THR A 39 -6.01 -4.95 -5.51
CA THR A 39 -6.02 -3.47 -5.41
C THR A 39 -5.61 -2.83 -6.74
N ALA A 40 -4.56 -3.33 -7.39
CA ALA A 40 -4.12 -2.86 -8.69
C ALA A 40 -5.22 -3.02 -9.76
N PHE A 41 -5.89 -4.17 -9.76
CA PHE A 41 -7.00 -4.44 -10.65
C PHE A 41 -8.18 -3.49 -10.40
N SER A 42 -8.55 -3.27 -9.14
CA SER A 42 -9.61 -2.31 -8.76
C SER A 42 -9.29 -0.89 -9.26
N ASN A 43 -8.08 -0.40 -9.03
CA ASN A 43 -7.65 0.93 -9.47
C ASN A 43 -7.65 1.04 -11.02
N ALA A 44 -7.23 0.01 -11.74
CA ALA A 44 -7.28 -0.01 -13.21
C ALA A 44 -8.73 0.05 -13.73
N LEU A 45 -9.65 -0.73 -13.15
CA LEU A 45 -11.07 -0.69 -13.54
C LEU A 45 -11.71 0.68 -13.28
N ILE A 46 -11.41 1.30 -12.14
CA ILE A 46 -11.90 2.65 -11.81
C ILE A 46 -11.32 3.66 -12.81
N ALA A 47 -10.02 3.61 -13.08
CA ALA A 47 -9.38 4.49 -14.05
C ALA A 47 -9.99 4.33 -15.45
N ARG A 48 -10.29 3.11 -15.87
CA ARG A 48 -11.00 2.86 -17.13
C ARG A 48 -12.35 3.60 -17.18
N GLN A 49 -13.14 3.49 -16.13
CA GLN A 49 -14.47 4.11 -16.06
C GLN A 49 -14.42 5.65 -16.13
N TYR A 50 -13.37 6.28 -15.56
CA TYR A 50 -13.29 7.73 -15.43
C TYR A 50 -12.45 8.41 -16.50
N LEU A 51 -11.43 7.73 -17.03
CA LEU A 51 -10.51 8.34 -18.00
C LEU A 51 -10.93 8.06 -19.45
N PHE A 52 -11.67 6.98 -19.71
CA PHE A 52 -12.00 6.56 -21.07
C PHE A 52 -13.51 6.48 -21.25
N SER A 53 -14.10 7.46 -21.93
CA SER A 53 -15.52 7.49 -22.31
C SER A 53 -15.82 6.76 -23.62
N GLY A 54 -14.82 6.14 -24.25
CA GLY A 54 -14.90 5.40 -25.51
C GLY A 54 -13.61 4.64 -25.80
N HIS A 55 -13.56 3.93 -26.93
CA HIS A 55 -12.35 3.21 -27.34
C HIS A 55 -11.22 4.18 -27.73
N SER A 56 -10.16 4.19 -26.96
CA SER A 56 -8.94 4.94 -27.23
C SER A 56 -7.76 3.98 -27.45
N ALA A 57 -6.92 4.26 -28.45
CA ALA A 57 -5.71 3.48 -28.69
C ALA A 57 -4.76 3.45 -27.46
N TYR A 58 -4.86 4.45 -26.57
CA TYR A 58 -4.05 4.58 -25.36
C TYR A 58 -4.66 3.93 -24.13
N GLU A 59 -5.87 3.38 -24.22
CA GLU A 59 -6.57 2.78 -23.05
C GLU A 59 -5.72 1.68 -22.42
N VAL A 60 -5.35 0.66 -23.20
CA VAL A 60 -4.63 -0.51 -22.68
C VAL A 60 -3.26 -0.14 -22.09
N PRO A 61 -2.40 0.64 -22.78
CA PRO A 61 -1.12 1.09 -22.20
C PRO A 61 -1.29 1.83 -20.86
N VAL A 62 -2.24 2.74 -20.77
CA VAL A 62 -2.48 3.52 -19.52
C VAL A 62 -2.96 2.62 -18.39
N LEU A 63 -3.85 1.66 -18.66
CA LEU A 63 -4.31 0.70 -17.64
C LEU A 63 -3.17 -0.18 -17.14
N ILE A 64 -2.27 -0.62 -18.03
CA ILE A 64 -1.07 -1.37 -17.64
C ILE A 64 -0.16 -0.52 -16.75
N LEU A 65 0.06 0.76 -17.09
CA LEU A 65 0.86 1.67 -16.28
C LEU A 65 0.26 1.87 -14.88
N ILE A 66 -1.05 2.06 -14.76
CA ILE A 66 -1.74 2.20 -13.48
C ILE A 66 -1.59 0.91 -12.66
N PHE A 67 -1.76 -0.23 -13.30
CA PHE A 67 -1.60 -1.53 -12.67
C PHE A 67 -0.17 -1.72 -12.13
N MET A 68 0.83 -1.48 -12.95
CA MET A 68 2.24 -1.56 -12.56
C MET A 68 2.61 -0.56 -11.47
N TRP A 69 2.02 0.65 -11.50
CA TRP A 69 2.25 1.69 -10.50
C TRP A 69 1.89 1.23 -9.09
N VAL A 70 0.80 0.49 -8.90
CA VAL A 70 0.40 -0.01 -7.58
C VAL A 70 1.45 -0.97 -7.02
N PHE A 71 2.01 -1.86 -7.85
CA PHE A 71 3.08 -2.78 -7.43
C PHE A 71 4.37 -2.04 -7.09
N LEU A 72 4.76 -1.09 -7.94
CA LEU A 72 5.94 -0.27 -7.71
C LEU A 72 5.81 0.51 -6.41
N ASN A 73 4.63 1.11 -6.19
CA ASN A 73 4.30 1.85 -4.97
C ASN A 73 4.45 0.96 -3.72
N TRP A 74 3.82 -0.21 -3.70
CA TRP A 74 3.96 -1.15 -2.59
C TRP A 74 5.41 -1.55 -2.32
N TYR A 75 6.15 -1.89 -3.38
CA TYR A 75 7.53 -2.35 -3.26
C TYR A 75 8.44 -1.23 -2.75
N VAL A 76 8.42 -0.06 -3.38
CA VAL A 76 9.25 1.10 -3.01
C VAL A 76 8.93 1.58 -1.60
N LEU A 77 7.64 1.76 -1.29
CA LEU A 77 7.19 2.18 0.04
C LEU A 77 7.69 1.23 1.14
N SER A 78 7.57 -0.08 0.90
CA SER A 78 8.05 -1.09 1.86
C SER A 78 9.56 -0.99 2.11
N HIS A 79 10.35 -0.69 1.07
CA HIS A 79 11.80 -0.50 1.20
C HIS A 79 12.15 0.79 1.93
N ILE A 80 11.44 1.89 1.66
CA ILE A 80 11.65 3.17 2.36
C ILE A 80 11.31 3.01 3.84
N ILE A 81 10.17 2.41 4.19
CA ILE A 81 9.79 2.14 5.58
C ILE A 81 10.88 1.30 6.28
N ASN A 82 11.32 0.20 5.65
CA ASN A 82 12.37 -0.63 6.24
C ASN A 82 13.67 0.15 6.42
N PHE A 83 14.07 0.97 5.46
CA PHE A 83 15.27 1.82 5.54
C PHE A 83 15.17 2.81 6.70
N LEU A 84 14.07 3.58 6.78
CA LEU A 84 13.85 4.55 7.85
C LEU A 84 13.88 3.88 9.23
N CYS A 85 13.15 2.78 9.38
CA CYS A 85 13.08 2.08 10.67
C CYS A 85 14.42 1.45 11.08
N CYS A 86 15.19 0.91 10.12
CA CYS A 86 16.44 0.22 10.42
C CYS A 86 17.66 1.15 10.54
N LYS A 87 17.64 2.30 9.85
CA LYS A 87 18.81 3.20 9.77
C LYS A 87 18.62 4.48 10.58
N ILE A 88 17.45 5.10 10.52
CA ILE A 88 17.20 6.42 11.09
C ILE A 88 16.54 6.29 12.47
N PHE A 89 15.50 5.48 12.59
CA PHE A 89 14.70 5.35 13.80
C PHE A 89 14.99 4.04 14.58
N SER A 90 16.14 3.41 14.31
CA SER A 90 16.54 2.20 15.03
C SER A 90 17.02 2.55 16.44
N ASP A 91 16.36 2.00 17.45
CA ASP A 91 16.79 2.10 18.86
C ASP A 91 18.01 1.17 19.12
N GLY A 92 19.07 1.28 18.29
CA GLY A 92 20.32 0.52 18.38
C GLY A 92 20.28 -0.94 17.91
N LYS A 93 19.13 -1.45 17.43
CA LYS A 93 18.98 -2.82 16.93
C LYS A 93 19.11 -2.86 15.42
N LYS A 94 20.15 -3.53 14.89
CA LYS A 94 20.28 -3.87 13.46
C LYS A 94 19.24 -4.95 13.09
N LEU A 95 17.99 -4.54 12.83
CA LEU A 95 16.92 -5.44 12.44
C LEU A 95 16.66 -5.29 10.94
N ASN A 96 17.14 -6.23 10.13
CA ASN A 96 16.73 -6.29 8.73
C ASN A 96 15.42 -7.10 8.62
N LYS A 97 14.28 -6.40 8.56
CA LYS A 97 12.94 -7.02 8.52
C LYS A 97 12.26 -6.87 7.15
N LYS A 98 13.00 -6.77 6.05
CA LYS A 98 12.47 -6.54 4.69
C LYS A 98 11.28 -7.44 4.35
N LYS A 99 11.39 -8.75 4.60
CA LYS A 99 10.29 -9.70 4.30
C LYS A 99 9.05 -9.43 5.13
N SER A 100 9.20 -9.13 6.43
CA SER A 100 8.07 -8.79 7.32
C SER A 100 7.40 -7.50 6.89
N VAL A 101 8.18 -6.48 6.50
CA VAL A 101 7.64 -5.21 6.01
C VAL A 101 6.86 -5.43 4.71
N LEU A 102 7.42 -6.12 3.70
CA LEU A 102 6.71 -6.43 2.46
C LEU A 102 5.39 -7.16 2.69
N LYS A 103 5.37 -8.17 3.58
CA LYS A 103 4.16 -8.90 3.94
C LYS A 103 3.09 -7.96 4.50
N LEU A 104 3.43 -7.26 5.58
CA LEU A 104 2.46 -6.52 6.37
C LEU A 104 2.00 -5.24 5.66
N ILE A 105 2.87 -4.58 4.93
CA ILE A 105 2.47 -3.46 4.07
C ILE A 105 1.56 -3.95 2.93
N GLY A 106 1.82 -5.13 2.33
CA GLY A 106 0.90 -5.73 1.34
C GLY A 106 -0.51 -5.98 1.92
N PHE A 107 -0.59 -6.52 3.12
CA PHE A 107 -1.87 -6.70 3.81
C PHE A 107 -2.55 -5.39 4.19
N SER A 108 -1.79 -4.33 4.46
CA SER A 108 -2.34 -3.01 4.80
C SER A 108 -3.10 -2.34 3.65
N TYR A 109 -2.99 -2.87 2.42
CA TYR A 109 -3.81 -2.46 1.28
C TYR A 109 -5.23 -3.06 1.30
N SER A 110 -5.55 -3.94 2.26
CA SER A 110 -6.89 -4.55 2.36
C SER A 110 -8.05 -3.55 2.34
N PRO A 111 -8.01 -2.37 3.00
CA PRO A 111 -9.07 -1.39 2.91
C PRO A 111 -9.30 -0.82 1.50
N GLU A 112 -8.27 -0.80 0.64
CA GLU A 112 -8.39 -0.36 -0.75
C GLU A 112 -9.37 -1.21 -1.56
N LEU A 113 -9.61 -2.46 -1.16
CA LEU A 113 -10.59 -3.33 -1.81
C LEU A 113 -12.01 -2.76 -1.72
N ALA A 114 -12.29 -1.89 -0.74
CA ALA A 114 -13.57 -1.18 -0.69
C ALA A 114 -13.81 -0.27 -1.90
N LYS A 115 -12.76 0.11 -2.64
CA LYS A 115 -12.88 0.88 -3.87
C LYS A 115 -13.67 0.15 -4.96
N PHE A 116 -13.81 -1.18 -4.92
CA PHE A 116 -14.70 -1.89 -5.83
C PHE A 116 -16.15 -1.37 -5.77
N VAL A 117 -16.58 -0.81 -4.66
CA VAL A 117 -17.91 -0.20 -4.50
C VAL A 117 -18.08 1.01 -5.42
N ILE A 118 -17.00 1.71 -5.77
CA ILE A 118 -17.02 2.88 -6.67
C ILE A 118 -17.56 2.50 -8.06
N LEU A 119 -17.29 1.28 -8.53
CA LEU A 119 -17.77 0.81 -9.84
C LEU A 119 -19.31 0.81 -9.94
N PHE A 120 -19.98 0.63 -8.81
CA PHE A 120 -21.45 0.64 -8.71
C PHE A 120 -22.00 2.02 -8.29
N PHE A 121 -21.21 2.79 -7.57
CA PHE A 121 -21.59 4.09 -7.02
C PHE A 121 -20.54 5.18 -7.36
N PRO A 122 -20.45 5.58 -8.63
CA PRO A 122 -19.41 6.48 -9.13
C PRO A 122 -19.41 7.85 -8.45
N ASN A 123 -20.56 8.36 -8.01
CA ASN A 123 -20.66 9.65 -7.33
C ASN A 123 -19.89 9.73 -6.01
N PHE A 124 -19.55 8.58 -5.41
CA PHE A 124 -18.81 8.52 -4.15
C PHE A 124 -17.29 8.34 -4.32
N LEU A 125 -16.78 8.47 -5.56
CA LEU A 125 -15.35 8.29 -5.87
C LEU A 125 -14.43 9.01 -4.89
N GLN A 126 -14.63 10.30 -4.69
CA GLN A 126 -13.75 11.13 -3.86
C GLN A 126 -13.81 10.71 -2.39
N VAL A 127 -15.02 10.51 -1.86
CA VAL A 127 -15.24 10.15 -0.44
C VAL A 127 -14.63 8.77 -0.14
N ILE A 128 -14.92 7.76 -0.99
CA ILE A 128 -14.41 6.40 -0.79
C ILE A 128 -12.89 6.39 -0.97
N SER A 129 -12.34 7.10 -1.96
CA SER A 129 -10.89 7.15 -2.20
C SER A 129 -10.14 7.80 -1.04
N LEU A 130 -10.63 8.93 -0.52
CA LEU A 130 -10.04 9.60 0.63
C LEU A 130 -10.15 8.74 1.90
N GLY A 131 -11.31 8.15 2.13
CA GLY A 131 -11.55 7.28 3.28
C GLY A 131 -10.65 6.05 3.27
N THR A 132 -10.54 5.34 2.15
CA THR A 132 -9.65 4.18 2.01
C THR A 132 -8.18 4.57 2.13
N PHE A 133 -7.76 5.72 1.62
CA PHE A 133 -6.38 6.22 1.75
C PHE A 133 -6.00 6.43 3.21
N ILE A 134 -6.81 7.15 3.98
CA ILE A 134 -6.59 7.37 5.42
C ILE A 134 -6.54 6.02 6.15
N TRP A 135 -7.43 5.12 5.79
CA TRP A 135 -7.50 3.80 6.41
C TRP A 135 -6.25 2.96 6.12
N VAL A 136 -5.76 2.95 4.89
CA VAL A 136 -4.51 2.28 4.51
C VAL A 136 -3.32 2.82 5.30
N ILE A 137 -3.16 4.15 5.40
CA ILE A 137 -2.09 4.78 6.19
C ILE A 137 -2.17 4.32 7.66
N THR A 138 -3.36 4.26 8.23
CA THR A 138 -3.57 3.77 9.60
C THR A 138 -3.14 2.31 9.75
N CYS A 139 -3.52 1.44 8.82
CA CYS A 139 -3.12 0.03 8.80
C CYS A 139 -1.60 -0.13 8.64
N GLN A 140 -0.97 0.67 7.78
CA GLN A 140 0.49 0.67 7.59
C GLN A 140 1.24 1.15 8.83
N ALA A 141 0.71 2.15 9.54
CA ALA A 141 1.27 2.61 10.80
C ALA A 141 1.19 1.53 11.89
N LEU A 142 0.07 0.81 11.99
CA LEU A 142 -0.08 -0.34 12.89
C LEU A 142 0.89 -1.47 12.52
N ALA A 143 0.98 -1.82 11.25
CA ALA A 143 1.93 -2.82 10.76
C ALA A 143 3.36 -2.45 11.14
N THR A 144 3.78 -1.20 10.88
CA THR A 144 5.11 -0.69 11.22
C THR A 144 5.37 -0.72 12.72
N LYS A 145 4.38 -0.33 13.55
CA LYS A 145 4.46 -0.41 15.01
C LYS A 145 4.76 -1.82 15.48
N ILE A 146 4.06 -2.81 14.94
CA ILE A 146 4.19 -4.22 15.35
C ILE A 146 5.52 -4.80 14.88
N ILE A 147 5.90 -4.58 13.62
CA ILE A 147 7.18 -5.10 13.07
C ILE A 147 8.37 -4.62 13.89
N PHE A 148 8.41 -3.33 14.21
CA PHE A 148 9.56 -2.71 14.88
C PHE A 148 9.39 -2.56 16.39
N ASN A 149 8.29 -3.09 16.96
CA ASN A 149 7.97 -3.03 18.38
C ASN A 149 7.99 -1.60 18.97
N TYR A 150 7.49 -0.63 18.20
CA TYR A 150 7.41 0.74 18.69
C TYR A 150 6.31 0.88 19.76
N LYS A 151 6.62 1.57 20.86
CA LYS A 151 5.64 1.85 21.93
C LYS A 151 4.54 2.80 21.45
N SER A 152 4.91 3.85 20.71
CA SER A 152 4.00 4.90 20.25
C SER A 152 3.46 4.61 18.85
N PHE A 153 2.15 4.69 18.67
CA PHE A 153 1.50 4.67 17.37
C PHE A 153 1.86 5.91 16.54
N LEU A 154 1.94 7.09 17.18
CA LEU A 154 2.31 8.34 16.51
C LEU A 154 3.70 8.30 15.89
N LYS A 155 4.68 7.66 16.56
CA LYS A 155 6.02 7.43 15.97
C LYS A 155 5.91 6.63 14.66
N SER A 156 5.15 5.55 14.65
CA SER A 156 4.96 4.72 13.47
C SER A 156 4.20 5.45 12.36
N LEU A 157 3.20 6.22 12.71
CA LEU A 157 2.44 7.04 11.78
C LEU A 157 3.33 8.11 11.13
N GLY A 158 4.14 8.80 11.91
CA GLY A 158 5.12 9.77 11.41
C GLY A 158 6.12 9.15 10.42
N ILE A 159 6.60 7.92 10.70
CA ILE A 159 7.49 7.19 9.78
C ILE A 159 6.79 6.87 8.46
N VAL A 160 5.54 6.41 8.51
CA VAL A 160 4.76 6.09 7.30
C VAL A 160 4.52 7.36 6.49
N ILE A 161 4.09 8.46 7.10
CA ILE A 161 3.90 9.75 6.42
C ILE A 161 5.22 10.23 5.78
N LEU A 162 6.32 10.18 6.52
CA LEU A 162 7.65 10.53 5.99
C LEU A 162 8.03 9.64 4.80
N SER A 163 7.68 8.36 4.84
CA SER A 163 7.93 7.42 3.73
C SER A 163 7.17 7.81 2.47
N TYR A 164 5.92 8.26 2.58
CA TYR A 164 5.15 8.78 1.45
C TYR A 164 5.76 10.08 0.90
N ILE A 165 6.19 11.00 1.76
CA ILE A 165 6.86 12.24 1.33
C ILE A 165 8.14 11.92 0.55
N LEU A 166 8.98 11.03 1.07
CA LEU A 166 10.21 10.61 0.38
C LEU A 166 9.91 9.91 -0.95
N GLN A 167 8.87 9.09 -1.01
CA GLN A 167 8.47 8.46 -2.25
C GLN A 167 8.01 9.47 -3.30
N ILE A 168 7.23 10.46 -2.93
CA ILE A 168 6.81 11.54 -3.84
C ILE A 168 8.04 12.31 -4.35
N LEU A 169 8.98 12.65 -3.47
CA LEU A 169 10.23 13.32 -3.86
C LEU A 169 11.04 12.51 -4.87
N ILE A 170 11.15 11.18 -4.66
CA ILE A 170 11.85 10.28 -5.61
C ILE A 170 11.16 10.33 -6.98
N VAL A 171 9.84 10.30 -7.04
CA VAL A 171 9.07 10.35 -8.30
C VAL A 171 9.29 11.70 -8.98
N ILE A 172 9.21 12.81 -8.25
CA ILE A 172 9.44 14.16 -8.81
C ILE A 172 10.84 14.26 -9.40
N ILE A 173 11.88 13.83 -8.67
CA ILE A 173 13.26 13.85 -9.14
C ILE A 173 13.39 13.00 -10.43
N PHE A 174 12.78 11.82 -10.46
CA PHE A 174 12.82 10.95 -11.64
C PHE A 174 12.15 11.60 -12.85
N VAL A 175 11.01 12.25 -12.68
CA VAL A 175 10.32 12.99 -13.76
C VAL A 175 11.17 14.15 -14.27
N ILE A 176 11.79 14.95 -13.38
CA ILE A 176 12.67 16.05 -13.76
C ILE A 176 13.88 15.53 -14.56
N LEU A 177 14.48 14.42 -14.11
CA LEU A 177 15.61 13.83 -14.83
C LEU A 177 15.22 13.38 -16.25
N ILE A 178 14.07 12.71 -16.40
CA ILE A 178 13.57 12.31 -17.71
C ILE A 178 13.37 13.55 -18.60
N TYR A 179 12.68 14.57 -18.07
CA TYR A 179 12.39 15.80 -18.85
C TYR A 179 13.65 16.53 -19.33
N ASN A 180 14.75 16.48 -18.57
CA ASN A 180 16.02 17.10 -18.96
C ASN A 180 16.87 16.23 -19.92
N PHE A 181 16.55 14.94 -20.08
CA PHE A 181 17.27 14.03 -20.98
C PHE A 181 16.60 13.88 -22.36
N PHE A 182 15.35 14.27 -22.49
CA PHE A 182 14.56 14.25 -23.74
C PHE A 182 14.12 15.65 -24.15
#